data_f545cda6ac221b424d138208f74eee19
#
_entry.id   f545cda6ac221b424d138208f74eee19
#
_cell.length_a   1.000
_cell.length_b   1.000
_cell.length_c   1.000
_cell.angle_alpha   90.00
_cell.angle_beta   90.00
_cell.angle_gamma   90.00
#
_symmetry.space_group_name_H-M   'P 1'
#
loop_
_entity.id
_entity.type
_entity.pdbx_description
1 polymer ?
#
loop_
_entity_poly.entity_id
_entity_poly.type
_entity_poly.pdbx_seq_one_letter_code
_entity_poly.pdbx_strand_id
1 'polypeptide(L)'
;MEFSGKELIKGEPDASSFPSGGLRATFEARGYTAWDCTSPAFVIHDEYGAVLYIPTAFCSYTGEALDEKTPLLRSMDYLNDQSIRALRLLGDDKTTRVFTSEGPEQEYFILDADTYEKRKDLVYTGRTLFGAVSPKGQEREDHYFGPIREKIISFRQEVNENLWVLGIPAKTEHNEVAPSQHELATIFSQTNIAADQNERVRLILKKIAKKHGFICLFGEKPFNGVNGSGKHNNWSI
;
A
#
# COMPACT_ATOMS: atom_id res chain seq x y z
N MET A 1 -3.07 -11.66 -30.22
CA MET A 1 -3.97 -12.57 -29.48
C MET A 1 -5.38 -12.37 -30.02
N GLU A 2 -5.98 -13.41 -30.54
CA GLU A 2 -7.37 -13.34 -31.00
C GLU A 2 -8.31 -13.44 -29.79
N PHE A 3 -9.30 -12.59 -29.77
CA PHE A 3 -10.41 -12.70 -28.83
C PHE A 3 -11.26 -13.92 -29.18
N SER A 4 -11.58 -14.76 -28.21
CA SER A 4 -12.37 -15.97 -28.43
C SER A 4 -13.83 -15.71 -28.80
N GLY A 5 -14.28 -14.47 -28.68
CA GLY A 5 -15.68 -14.10 -28.92
C GLY A 5 -16.70 -14.75 -27.98
N LYS A 6 -16.25 -15.29 -26.85
CA LYS A 6 -17.15 -15.86 -25.85
C LYS A 6 -17.89 -14.74 -25.14
N GLU A 7 -19.21 -14.76 -25.12
CA GLU A 7 -20.01 -13.85 -24.33
C GLU A 7 -19.70 -14.00 -22.85
N LEU A 8 -19.45 -12.87 -22.19
CA LEU A 8 -19.38 -12.82 -20.75
C LEU A 8 -20.79 -13.09 -20.19
N ILE A 9 -20.90 -14.04 -19.29
CA ILE A 9 -22.16 -14.32 -18.62
C ILE A 9 -22.56 -13.09 -17.82
N LYS A 10 -23.75 -12.56 -18.10
CA LYS A 10 -24.25 -11.34 -17.48
C LYS A 10 -24.34 -11.53 -15.95
N GLY A 11 -23.56 -10.76 -15.19
CA GLY A 11 -23.51 -10.84 -13.73
C GLY A 11 -22.29 -11.54 -13.15
N GLU A 12 -21.39 -12.11 -13.95
CA GLU A 12 -20.08 -12.56 -13.48
C GLU A 12 -19.09 -11.40 -13.54
N PRO A 13 -18.57 -10.91 -12.40
CA PRO A 13 -17.57 -9.85 -12.38
C PRO A 13 -16.18 -10.44 -12.64
N ASP A 14 -16.06 -11.31 -13.62
CA ASP A 14 -14.88 -12.14 -13.76
C ASP A 14 -14.16 -11.91 -15.07
N ALA A 15 -12.96 -11.32 -14.98
CA ALA A 15 -12.01 -11.22 -16.06
C ALA A 15 -11.09 -12.45 -16.18
N SER A 16 -11.28 -13.49 -15.38
CA SER A 16 -10.39 -14.67 -15.33
C SER A 16 -10.50 -15.54 -16.59
N SER A 17 -11.62 -15.49 -17.28
CA SER A 17 -11.83 -16.15 -18.58
C SER A 17 -11.16 -15.39 -19.74
N PHE A 18 -10.48 -14.31 -19.48
CA PHE A 18 -9.92 -13.43 -20.48
C PHE A 18 -8.38 -13.40 -20.43
N PRO A 19 -7.67 -13.54 -21.54
CA PRO A 19 -8.14 -13.94 -22.86
C PRO A 19 -8.37 -15.45 -22.94
N SER A 20 -9.53 -15.84 -23.41
CA SER A 20 -9.82 -17.25 -23.70
C SER A 20 -8.87 -17.76 -24.79
N GLY A 21 -8.23 -18.89 -24.56
CA GLY A 21 -7.26 -19.45 -25.49
C GLY A 21 -5.88 -18.81 -25.45
N GLY A 22 -5.54 -18.08 -24.36
CA GLY A 22 -4.19 -17.54 -24.11
C GLY A 22 -3.14 -18.62 -23.91
N LEU A 23 -1.96 -18.25 -23.39
CA LEU A 23 -0.82 -19.14 -23.16
C LEU A 23 -1.09 -20.29 -22.17
N ARG A 24 -2.20 -20.25 -21.46
CA ARG A 24 -2.70 -21.29 -20.56
C ARG A 24 -4.18 -21.51 -20.80
N ALA A 25 -4.63 -22.75 -20.61
CA ALA A 25 -6.07 -23.00 -20.51
C ALA A 25 -6.63 -22.18 -19.35
N THR A 26 -7.58 -21.31 -19.64
CA THR A 26 -8.32 -20.59 -18.62
C THR A 26 -9.47 -21.48 -18.15
N PHE A 27 -9.43 -21.84 -16.90
CA PHE A 27 -10.56 -22.48 -16.24
C PHE A 27 -11.55 -21.39 -15.81
N GLU A 28 -12.84 -21.65 -15.91
CA GLU A 28 -13.84 -20.80 -15.30
C GLU A 28 -13.62 -20.80 -13.78
N ALA A 29 -12.92 -19.78 -13.27
CA ALA A 29 -12.84 -19.54 -11.85
C ALA A 29 -14.04 -18.67 -11.48
N ARG A 30 -15.11 -19.30 -11.02
CA ARG A 30 -16.18 -18.56 -10.37
C ARG A 30 -15.72 -18.10 -9.02
N GLY A 31 -15.72 -16.79 -8.82
CA GLY A 31 -15.37 -16.16 -7.56
C GLY A 31 -16.52 -15.28 -7.07
N TYR A 32 -16.41 -14.88 -5.83
CA TYR A 32 -17.28 -13.89 -5.24
C TYR A 32 -16.52 -12.98 -4.32
N THR A 33 -17.00 -11.75 -4.14
CA THR A 33 -16.50 -10.80 -3.16
C THR A 33 -17.30 -10.92 -1.88
N ALA A 34 -16.60 -10.90 -0.74
CA ALA A 34 -17.20 -10.81 0.57
C ALA A 34 -16.78 -9.51 1.22
N TRP A 35 -17.72 -8.76 1.76
CA TRP A 35 -17.40 -7.55 2.52
C TRP A 35 -16.64 -7.91 3.80
N ASP A 36 -15.50 -7.25 4.01
CA ASP A 36 -14.80 -7.31 5.28
C ASP A 36 -15.41 -6.32 6.27
N CYS A 37 -16.30 -6.81 7.12
CA CYS A 37 -16.96 -6.01 8.15
C CYS A 37 -16.03 -5.58 9.30
N THR A 38 -14.78 -6.05 9.33
CA THR A 38 -13.78 -5.67 10.35
C THR A 38 -12.94 -4.47 9.94
N SER A 39 -13.06 -4.03 8.68
CA SER A 39 -12.38 -2.85 8.16
C SER A 39 -13.41 -1.78 7.74
N PRO A 40 -13.20 -0.49 8.10
CA PRO A 40 -14.17 0.55 7.80
C PRO A 40 -14.25 0.85 6.31
N ALA A 41 -15.46 1.01 5.78
CA ALA A 41 -15.69 1.63 4.49
C ALA A 41 -15.43 3.14 4.58
N PHE A 42 -15.04 3.76 3.47
CA PHE A 42 -14.72 5.18 3.44
C PHE A 42 -15.10 5.83 2.11
N VAL A 43 -15.20 7.16 2.11
CA VAL A 43 -15.52 7.94 0.90
C VAL A 43 -14.35 8.86 0.59
N ILE A 44 -13.91 8.85 -0.66
CA ILE A 44 -12.96 9.83 -1.17
C ILE A 44 -13.68 10.76 -2.13
N HIS A 45 -13.54 12.05 -1.90
CA HIS A 45 -14.01 13.09 -2.80
C HIS A 45 -12.89 13.56 -3.73
N ASP A 46 -13.22 13.76 -4.99
CA ASP A 46 -12.34 14.39 -5.98
C ASP A 46 -13.12 15.38 -6.85
N GLU A 47 -12.48 15.90 -7.89
CA GLU A 47 -13.11 16.86 -8.82
C GLU A 47 -14.25 16.25 -9.67
N TYR A 48 -14.35 14.94 -9.73
CA TYR A 48 -15.38 14.21 -10.49
C TYR A 48 -16.53 13.72 -9.62
N GLY A 49 -16.42 13.81 -8.29
CA GLY A 49 -17.48 13.40 -7.36
C GLY A 49 -16.98 12.67 -6.12
N ALA A 50 -17.77 11.73 -5.64
CA ALA A 50 -17.50 10.94 -4.46
C ALA A 50 -17.48 9.45 -4.81
N VAL A 51 -16.47 8.74 -4.36
CA VAL A 51 -16.31 7.29 -4.54
C VAL A 51 -16.34 6.61 -3.18
N LEU A 52 -17.28 5.67 -3.01
CA LEU A 52 -17.34 4.81 -1.83
C LEU A 52 -16.41 3.61 -2.02
N TYR A 53 -15.49 3.42 -1.10
CA TYR A 53 -14.59 2.27 -1.02
C TYR A 53 -15.07 1.33 0.08
N ILE A 54 -15.33 0.09 -0.29
CA ILE A 54 -15.75 -0.97 0.64
C ILE A 54 -14.66 -2.02 0.66
N PRO A 55 -13.97 -2.25 1.81
CA PRO A 55 -13.00 -3.33 1.92
C PRO A 55 -13.66 -4.69 1.69
N THR A 56 -13.11 -5.46 0.77
CA THR A 56 -13.64 -6.78 0.39
C THR A 56 -12.52 -7.81 0.29
N ALA A 57 -12.86 -9.06 0.54
CA ALA A 57 -12.07 -10.22 0.20
C ALA A 57 -12.64 -10.89 -1.05
N PHE A 58 -11.79 -11.48 -1.87
CA PHE A 58 -12.18 -12.17 -3.10
C PHE A 58 -11.75 -13.64 -3.05
N CYS A 59 -12.71 -14.56 -3.14
CA CYS A 59 -12.52 -15.99 -2.99
C CYS A 59 -13.16 -16.76 -4.14
N SER A 60 -12.61 -17.93 -4.47
CA SER A 60 -13.28 -18.91 -5.33
C SER A 60 -14.46 -19.57 -4.60
N TYR A 61 -15.32 -20.28 -5.34
CA TYR A 61 -16.41 -21.07 -4.75
C TYR A 61 -15.92 -22.21 -3.86
N THR A 62 -14.72 -22.68 -4.06
CA THR A 62 -14.08 -23.74 -3.28
C THR A 62 -13.27 -23.18 -2.10
N GLY A 63 -13.22 -21.84 -1.98
CA GLY A 63 -12.62 -21.15 -0.85
C GLY A 63 -11.16 -20.79 -1.03
N GLU A 64 -10.57 -21.00 -2.21
CA GLU A 64 -9.21 -20.49 -2.47
C GLU A 64 -9.21 -18.97 -2.50
N ALA A 65 -8.13 -18.38 -1.99
CA ALA A 65 -7.91 -16.96 -2.06
C ALA A 65 -7.60 -16.53 -3.50
N LEU A 66 -8.30 -15.52 -3.97
CA LEU A 66 -8.05 -14.87 -5.27
C LEU A 66 -7.49 -13.45 -5.10
N ASP A 67 -7.22 -13.06 -3.85
CA ASP A 67 -6.65 -11.77 -3.45
C ASP A 67 -5.59 -11.96 -2.36
N GLU A 68 -5.05 -10.87 -1.86
CA GLU A 68 -4.08 -10.85 -0.76
C GLU A 68 -4.78 -10.69 0.61
N LYS A 69 -5.99 -10.15 0.66
CA LYS A 69 -6.72 -9.92 1.90
C LYS A 69 -7.22 -11.22 2.55
N THR A 70 -7.69 -12.16 1.75
CA THR A 70 -8.14 -13.47 2.26
C THR A 70 -7.02 -14.21 3.01
N PRO A 71 -5.79 -14.36 2.48
CA PRO A 71 -4.68 -14.93 3.23
C PRO A 71 -4.35 -14.16 4.50
N LEU A 72 -4.39 -12.82 4.46
CA LEU A 72 -4.14 -11.98 5.64
C LEU A 72 -5.15 -12.29 6.75
N LEU A 73 -6.44 -12.23 6.48
CA LEU A 73 -7.49 -12.49 7.46
C LEU A 73 -7.38 -13.91 8.04
N ARG A 74 -7.15 -14.91 7.19
CA ARG A 74 -6.94 -16.29 7.62
C ARG A 74 -5.71 -16.44 8.50
N SER A 75 -4.60 -15.78 8.17
CA SER A 75 -3.39 -15.83 8.97
C SER A 75 -3.60 -15.25 10.38
N MET A 76 -4.41 -14.19 10.48
CA MET A 76 -4.77 -13.60 11.78
C MET A 76 -5.59 -14.57 12.64
N ASP A 77 -6.55 -15.29 12.06
CA ASP A 77 -7.34 -16.31 12.77
C ASP A 77 -6.45 -17.48 13.21
N TYR A 78 -5.60 -18.00 12.32
CA TYR A 78 -4.65 -19.07 12.69
C TYR A 78 -3.71 -18.65 13.81
N LEU A 79 -3.21 -17.41 13.77
CA LEU A 79 -2.32 -16.89 14.80
C LEU A 79 -3.06 -16.76 16.15
N ASN A 80 -4.31 -16.28 16.13
CA ASN A 80 -5.16 -16.26 17.31
C ASN A 80 -5.26 -17.65 17.94
N ASP A 81 -5.61 -18.68 17.16
CA ASP A 81 -5.81 -20.05 17.65
C ASP A 81 -4.52 -20.64 18.24
N GLN A 82 -3.37 -20.44 17.56
CA GLN A 82 -2.10 -20.95 18.06
C GLN A 82 -1.61 -20.17 19.29
N SER A 83 -1.87 -18.86 19.35
CA SER A 83 -1.53 -18.05 20.52
C SER A 83 -2.35 -18.46 21.74
N ILE A 84 -3.65 -18.67 21.59
CA ILE A 84 -4.50 -19.18 22.66
C ILE A 84 -4.03 -20.56 23.12
N ARG A 85 -3.68 -21.45 22.20
CA ARG A 85 -3.12 -22.76 22.53
C ARG A 85 -1.84 -22.64 23.36
N ALA A 86 -0.92 -21.75 22.98
CA ALA A 86 0.30 -21.50 23.72
C ALA A 86 0.00 -20.92 25.12
N LEU A 87 -0.89 -19.96 25.23
CA LEU A 87 -1.31 -19.36 26.50
C LEU A 87 -1.90 -20.40 27.46
N ARG A 88 -2.73 -21.32 26.95
CA ARG A 88 -3.26 -22.46 27.78
C ARG A 88 -2.14 -23.32 28.36
N LEU A 89 -1.12 -23.61 27.56
CA LEU A 89 0.06 -24.38 28.04
C LEU A 89 0.88 -23.62 29.09
N LEU A 90 0.81 -22.30 29.06
CA LEU A 90 1.48 -21.41 30.03
C LEU A 90 0.59 -21.14 31.28
N GLY A 91 -0.61 -21.70 31.34
CA GLY A 91 -1.51 -21.57 32.47
C GLY A 91 -2.51 -20.42 32.42
N ASP A 92 -2.63 -19.75 31.30
CA ASP A 92 -3.67 -18.71 31.09
C ASP A 92 -4.95 -19.37 30.57
N ASP A 93 -5.94 -19.51 31.44
CA ASP A 93 -7.26 -20.06 31.10
C ASP A 93 -8.30 -18.98 30.73
N LYS A 94 -7.95 -17.70 30.84
CA LYS A 94 -8.91 -16.62 30.76
C LYS A 94 -8.92 -15.92 29.40
N THR A 95 -7.78 -15.79 28.75
CA THR A 95 -7.69 -15.17 27.44
C THR A 95 -8.51 -15.93 26.41
N THR A 96 -9.45 -15.25 25.76
CA THR A 96 -10.36 -15.82 24.77
C THR A 96 -10.02 -15.42 23.36
N ARG A 97 -9.25 -14.33 23.18
CA ARG A 97 -8.84 -13.83 21.86
C ARG A 97 -7.50 -13.12 21.93
N VAL A 98 -6.72 -13.30 20.86
CA VAL A 98 -5.43 -12.65 20.63
C VAL A 98 -5.50 -11.92 19.32
N PHE A 99 -5.02 -10.68 19.30
CA PHE A 99 -4.95 -9.85 18.10
C PHE A 99 -3.50 -9.54 17.76
N THR A 100 -3.23 -9.45 16.47
CA THR A 100 -2.01 -8.86 15.99
C THR A 100 -2.20 -7.38 15.72
N SER A 101 -1.21 -6.56 16.05
CA SER A 101 -1.15 -5.15 15.70
C SER A 101 0.07 -4.86 14.85
N GLU A 102 -0.05 -3.89 13.98
CA GLU A 102 0.99 -3.46 13.05
C GLU A 102 1.05 -1.94 12.98
N GLY A 103 2.26 -1.40 13.00
CA GLY A 103 2.56 0.00 12.71
C GLY A 103 3.41 0.06 11.44
N PRO A 104 2.81 0.34 10.28
CA PRO A 104 3.54 0.45 9.03
C PRO A 104 4.29 1.77 8.92
N GLU A 105 5.50 1.72 8.37
CA GLU A 105 6.35 2.85 8.03
C GLU A 105 6.54 2.83 6.51
N GLN A 106 5.83 3.72 5.80
CA GLN A 106 5.89 3.77 4.35
C GLN A 106 6.96 4.74 3.89
N GLU A 107 8.01 4.23 3.28
CA GLU A 107 9.01 5.03 2.59
C GLU A 107 8.60 5.35 1.16
N TYR A 108 9.04 6.50 0.66
CA TYR A 108 8.74 6.97 -0.69
C TYR A 108 9.71 8.04 -1.15
N PHE A 109 9.86 8.20 -2.47
CA PHE A 109 10.61 9.31 -3.07
C PHE A 109 9.66 10.37 -3.61
N ILE A 110 10.05 11.63 -3.46
CA ILE A 110 9.37 12.79 -4.06
C ILE A 110 10.25 13.39 -5.14
N LEU A 111 9.71 13.53 -6.34
CA LEU A 111 10.36 14.15 -7.49
C LEU A 111 9.53 15.32 -7.98
N ASP A 112 10.21 16.32 -8.52
CA ASP A 112 9.58 17.36 -9.30
C ASP A 112 8.92 16.76 -10.56
N ALA A 113 7.66 17.09 -10.81
CA ALA A 113 6.87 16.49 -11.89
C ALA A 113 7.45 16.81 -13.28
N ASP A 114 7.85 18.06 -13.52
CA ASP A 114 8.40 18.47 -14.81
C ASP A 114 9.73 17.78 -15.12
N THR A 115 10.52 17.55 -14.08
CA THR A 115 11.79 16.82 -14.18
C THR A 115 11.55 15.34 -14.44
N TYR A 116 10.58 14.73 -13.74
CA TYR A 116 10.19 13.33 -13.94
C TYR A 116 9.71 13.07 -15.37
N GLU A 117 8.85 13.91 -15.93
CA GLU A 117 8.29 13.75 -17.28
C GLU A 117 9.35 13.78 -18.38
N LYS A 118 10.46 14.49 -18.16
CA LYS A 118 11.61 14.55 -19.07
C LYS A 118 12.46 13.27 -19.02
N ARG A 119 12.35 12.47 -17.96
CA ARG A 119 13.11 11.25 -17.73
C ARG A 119 12.28 10.03 -18.17
N LYS A 120 12.42 9.65 -19.43
CA LYS A 120 11.66 8.54 -20.01
C LYS A 120 11.96 7.18 -19.37
N ASP A 121 13.16 6.99 -18.86
CA ASP A 121 13.51 5.82 -18.08
C ASP A 121 12.66 5.73 -16.80
N LEU A 122 12.53 6.81 -16.03
CA LEU A 122 11.66 6.84 -14.85
C LEU A 122 10.18 6.62 -15.21
N VAL A 123 9.70 7.32 -16.26
CA VAL A 123 8.30 7.24 -16.69
C VAL A 123 7.92 5.82 -17.12
N TYR A 124 8.77 5.15 -17.91
CA TYR A 124 8.43 3.84 -18.48
C TYR A 124 8.83 2.65 -17.61
N THR A 125 9.88 2.79 -16.78
CA THR A 125 10.41 1.66 -16.01
C THR A 125 10.30 1.83 -14.48
N GLY A 126 9.93 3.02 -14.01
CA GLY A 126 9.88 3.35 -12.58
C GLY A 126 11.26 3.50 -11.91
N ARG A 127 12.35 3.48 -12.70
CA ARG A 127 13.72 3.60 -12.21
C ARG A 127 14.62 4.29 -13.22
N THR A 128 15.75 4.84 -12.74
CA THR A 128 16.78 5.37 -13.64
C THR A 128 17.56 4.24 -14.28
N LEU A 129 17.80 4.33 -15.58
CA LEU A 129 18.64 3.38 -16.35
C LEU A 129 20.01 3.98 -16.68
N PHE A 130 20.12 5.29 -16.68
CA PHE A 130 21.33 6.06 -16.96
C PHE A 130 21.31 7.40 -16.24
N GLY A 131 22.43 8.10 -16.22
CA GLY A 131 22.58 9.42 -15.61
C GLY A 131 23.74 9.48 -14.62
N ALA A 132 24.04 10.66 -14.15
CA ALA A 132 25.05 10.89 -13.13
C ALA A 132 24.49 10.57 -11.73
N VAL A 133 25.37 10.22 -10.82
CA VAL A 133 25.03 10.13 -9.38
C VAL A 133 24.66 11.51 -8.84
N SER A 134 23.88 11.53 -7.76
CA SER A 134 23.58 12.77 -7.05
C SER A 134 24.90 13.45 -6.60
N PRO A 135 25.03 14.77 -6.79
CA PRO A 135 26.22 15.52 -6.31
C PRO A 135 26.37 15.45 -4.78
N LYS A 136 25.26 15.25 -4.06
CA LYS A 136 25.25 14.96 -2.63
C LYS A 136 24.67 13.56 -2.44
N GLY A 137 25.48 12.65 -1.90
CA GLY A 137 25.09 11.27 -1.61
C GLY A 137 24.48 11.12 -0.22
N GLN A 138 24.83 10.06 0.47
CA GLN A 138 24.29 9.71 1.80
C GLN A 138 25.31 9.94 2.94
N GLU A 139 26.37 10.70 2.65
CA GLU A 139 27.46 10.95 3.60
C GLU A 139 26.93 11.58 4.86
N ARG A 140 27.31 11.00 6.00
CA ARG A 140 26.95 11.45 7.36
C ARG A 140 25.43 11.52 7.60
N GLU A 141 24.64 10.85 6.77
CA GLU A 141 23.18 10.88 6.87
C GLU A 141 22.59 12.31 6.80
N ASP A 142 23.23 13.17 6.04
CA ASP A 142 22.91 14.59 5.93
C ASP A 142 21.47 14.86 5.48
N HIS A 143 20.87 13.97 4.70
CA HIS A 143 19.47 14.11 4.28
C HIS A 143 18.52 13.77 5.43
N TYR A 144 18.82 12.71 6.18
CA TYR A 144 18.02 12.25 7.32
C TYR A 144 17.93 13.33 8.42
N PHE A 145 19.06 13.91 8.79
CA PHE A 145 19.16 14.97 9.80
C PHE A 145 19.01 16.39 9.24
N GLY A 146 18.76 16.50 7.92
CA GLY A 146 18.67 17.78 7.24
C GLY A 146 17.34 18.50 7.49
N PRO A 147 17.28 19.81 7.16
CA PRO A 147 16.07 20.58 7.29
C PRO A 147 15.02 20.15 6.28
N ILE A 148 13.76 20.23 6.67
CA ILE A 148 12.62 19.98 5.77
C ILE A 148 12.34 21.25 4.98
N ARG A 149 12.29 21.15 3.65
CA ARG A 149 12.00 22.28 2.76
C ARG A 149 10.53 22.70 2.87
N GLU A 150 10.23 23.99 2.75
CA GLU A 150 8.86 24.53 2.86
C GLU A 150 7.85 23.82 1.97
N LYS A 151 8.21 23.55 0.70
CA LYS A 151 7.34 22.80 -0.23
C LYS A 151 6.98 21.40 0.31
N ILE A 152 7.92 20.74 0.99
CA ILE A 152 7.67 19.42 1.58
C ILE A 152 6.82 19.56 2.84
N ILE A 153 7.02 20.60 3.65
CA ILE A 153 6.16 20.88 4.82
C ILE A 153 4.71 21.08 4.36
N SER A 154 4.49 21.93 3.36
CA SER A 154 3.14 22.18 2.81
C SER A 154 2.50 20.92 2.24
N PHE A 155 3.27 20.12 1.52
CA PHE A 155 2.83 18.82 0.99
C PHE A 155 2.41 17.87 2.14
N ARG A 156 3.28 17.68 3.14
CA ARG A 156 3.02 16.81 4.29
C ARG A 156 1.79 17.26 5.09
N GLN A 157 1.64 18.56 5.31
CA GLN A 157 0.49 19.10 6.01
C GLN A 157 -0.82 18.71 5.29
N GLU A 158 -0.90 18.91 3.99
CA GLU A 158 -2.09 18.55 3.22
C GLU A 158 -2.33 17.02 3.18
N VAL A 159 -1.26 16.22 3.12
CA VAL A 159 -1.36 14.75 3.24
C VAL A 159 -2.00 14.38 4.60
N ASN A 160 -1.49 14.93 5.69
CA ASN A 160 -2.00 14.67 7.04
C ASN A 160 -3.48 15.03 7.17
N GLU A 161 -3.88 16.21 6.72
CA GLU A 161 -5.28 16.64 6.77
C GLU A 161 -6.20 15.66 6.03
N ASN A 162 -5.80 15.20 4.85
CA ASN A 162 -6.57 14.22 4.08
C ASN A 162 -6.61 12.84 4.76
N LEU A 163 -5.52 12.40 5.39
CA LEU A 163 -5.47 11.13 6.11
C LEU A 163 -6.32 11.17 7.38
N TRP A 164 -6.27 12.26 8.15
CA TRP A 164 -7.07 12.43 9.36
C TRP A 164 -8.56 12.44 9.08
N VAL A 165 -9.01 13.07 7.99
CA VAL A 165 -10.41 13.02 7.54
C VAL A 165 -10.86 11.58 7.26
N LEU A 166 -9.95 10.73 6.78
CA LEU A 166 -10.22 9.31 6.55
C LEU A 166 -10.08 8.43 7.81
N GLY A 167 -9.79 9.05 8.96
CA GLY A 167 -9.57 8.33 10.21
C GLY A 167 -8.23 7.59 10.27
N ILE A 168 -7.26 7.96 9.43
CA ILE A 168 -5.92 7.37 9.42
C ILE A 168 -5.00 8.27 10.25
N PRO A 169 -4.49 7.77 11.39
CA PRO A 169 -3.71 8.59 12.31
C PRO A 169 -2.24 8.67 11.89
N ALA A 170 -1.96 9.42 10.81
CA ALA A 170 -0.59 9.77 10.44
C ALA A 170 0.05 10.56 11.60
N LYS A 171 1.25 10.15 12.01
CA LYS A 171 1.90 10.69 13.19
C LYS A 171 3.33 11.16 12.95
N THR A 172 4.13 10.37 12.29
CA THR A 172 5.54 10.62 12.11
C THR A 172 5.87 10.78 10.64
N GLU A 173 6.54 11.88 10.32
CA GLU A 173 7.05 12.14 8.97
C GLU A 173 8.45 12.74 9.08
N HIS A 174 9.42 12.15 8.40
CA HIS A 174 10.79 12.63 8.37
C HIS A 174 11.43 12.41 6.99
N ASN A 175 12.62 12.96 6.81
CA ASN A 175 13.47 12.65 5.68
C ASN A 175 14.15 11.31 5.91
N GLU A 176 14.35 10.57 4.83
CA GLU A 176 15.15 9.36 4.82
C GLU A 176 16.58 9.61 4.35
N VAL A 177 17.41 8.56 4.39
CA VAL A 177 18.85 8.65 4.14
C VAL A 177 19.16 8.99 2.69
N ALA A 178 18.39 8.49 1.74
CA ALA A 178 18.60 8.81 0.33
C ALA A 178 18.08 10.22 -0.03
N PRO A 179 18.69 10.88 -1.03
CA PRO A 179 18.24 12.17 -1.51
C PRO A 179 16.77 12.13 -1.96
N SER A 180 15.94 13.06 -1.47
CA SER A 180 14.50 13.16 -1.77
C SER A 180 13.68 11.94 -1.34
N GLN A 181 14.19 11.15 -0.42
CA GLN A 181 13.45 10.07 0.23
C GLN A 181 12.82 10.55 1.52
N HIS A 182 11.62 10.06 1.78
CA HIS A 182 10.79 10.43 2.92
C HIS A 182 10.11 9.20 3.49
N GLU A 183 9.68 9.29 4.73
CA GLU A 183 8.88 8.26 5.38
C GLU A 183 7.64 8.87 6.03
N LEU A 184 6.55 8.10 6.06
CA LEU A 184 5.35 8.38 6.81
C LEU A 184 4.98 7.15 7.62
N ALA A 185 4.83 7.31 8.94
CA ALA A 185 4.37 6.28 9.85
C ALA A 185 3.01 6.67 10.45
N THR A 186 2.12 5.69 10.53
CA THR A 186 0.84 5.82 11.22
C THR A 186 0.93 5.26 12.64
N ILE A 187 -0.02 5.63 13.50
CA ILE A 187 -0.18 4.91 14.77
C ILE A 187 -0.59 3.48 14.44
N PHE A 188 -0.03 2.52 15.17
CA PHE A 188 -0.35 1.11 14.99
C PHE A 188 -1.84 0.81 15.19
N SER A 189 -2.32 -0.17 14.48
CA SER A 189 -3.69 -0.69 14.59
C SER A 189 -3.71 -2.20 14.36
N GLN A 190 -4.88 -2.81 14.44
CA GLN A 190 -5.02 -4.22 14.09
C GLN A 190 -4.52 -4.47 12.66
N THR A 191 -3.82 -5.57 12.43
CA THR A 191 -3.02 -5.79 11.22
C THR A 191 -3.79 -5.61 9.91
N ASN A 192 -5.03 -6.13 9.80
CA ASN A 192 -5.83 -5.92 8.60
C ASN A 192 -6.22 -4.46 8.37
N ILE A 193 -6.49 -3.72 9.45
CA ILE A 193 -6.79 -2.29 9.37
C ILE A 193 -5.53 -1.51 8.99
N ALA A 194 -4.39 -1.83 9.59
CA ALA A 194 -3.12 -1.19 9.26
C ALA A 194 -2.73 -1.40 7.79
N ALA A 195 -2.90 -2.62 7.27
CA ALA A 195 -2.67 -2.92 5.86
C ALA A 195 -3.57 -2.09 4.94
N ASP A 196 -4.87 -2.04 5.22
CA ASP A 196 -5.83 -1.23 4.45
C ASP A 196 -5.52 0.27 4.55
N GLN A 197 -5.13 0.75 5.73
CA GLN A 197 -4.72 2.15 5.93
C GLN A 197 -3.49 2.48 5.11
N ASN A 198 -2.50 1.61 5.03
CA ASN A 198 -1.29 1.85 4.25
C ASN A 198 -1.58 2.00 2.75
N GLU A 199 -2.49 1.22 2.19
CA GLU A 199 -2.89 1.41 0.79
C GLU A 199 -3.57 2.78 0.56
N ARG A 200 -4.36 3.25 1.51
CA ARG A 200 -4.93 4.61 1.49
C ARG A 200 -3.84 5.68 1.61
N VAL A 201 -2.86 5.49 2.50
CA VAL A 201 -1.70 6.39 2.63
C VAL A 201 -1.02 6.54 1.27
N ARG A 202 -0.72 5.44 0.58
CA ARG A 202 -0.09 5.46 -0.75
C ARG A 202 -0.94 6.20 -1.79
N LEU A 203 -2.26 5.99 -1.76
CA LEU A 203 -3.19 6.67 -2.65
C LEU A 203 -3.20 8.19 -2.41
N ILE A 204 -3.31 8.62 -1.15
CA ILE A 204 -3.33 10.03 -0.77
C ILE A 204 -1.99 10.70 -1.07
N LEU A 205 -0.87 10.06 -0.74
CA LEU A 205 0.47 10.57 -1.08
C LEU A 205 0.60 10.86 -2.58
N LYS A 206 0.18 9.94 -3.46
CA LYS A 206 0.19 10.16 -4.92
C LYS A 206 -0.73 11.31 -5.34
N LYS A 207 -1.94 11.35 -4.81
CA LYS A 207 -2.94 12.39 -5.14
C LYS A 207 -2.45 13.78 -4.76
N ILE A 208 -1.99 13.94 -3.53
CA ILE A 208 -1.51 15.23 -3.02
C ILE A 208 -0.17 15.63 -3.65
N ALA A 209 0.74 14.70 -3.90
CA ALA A 209 1.98 14.96 -4.62
C ALA A 209 1.70 15.64 -5.97
N LYS A 210 0.78 15.08 -6.77
CA LYS A 210 0.39 15.66 -8.06
C LYS A 210 -0.12 17.09 -7.92
N LYS A 211 -0.91 17.39 -6.89
CA LYS A 211 -1.44 18.72 -6.62
C LYS A 211 -0.33 19.74 -6.30
N HIS A 212 0.75 19.29 -5.65
CA HIS A 212 1.92 20.10 -5.34
C HIS A 212 2.98 20.14 -6.43
N GLY A 213 2.70 19.62 -7.63
CA GLY A 213 3.67 19.55 -8.74
C GLY A 213 4.78 18.51 -8.51
N PHE A 214 4.49 17.49 -7.73
CA PHE A 214 5.39 16.38 -7.43
C PHE A 214 4.89 15.06 -7.98
N ILE A 215 5.83 14.13 -8.11
CA ILE A 215 5.56 12.70 -8.32
C ILE A 215 6.06 11.93 -7.11
N CYS A 216 5.21 11.06 -6.58
CA CYS A 216 5.54 10.17 -5.47
C CYS A 216 5.83 8.76 -6.03
N LEU A 217 7.05 8.24 -5.79
CA LEU A 217 7.47 6.92 -6.21
C LEU A 217 7.54 5.98 -5.01
N PHE A 218 6.93 4.80 -5.16
CA PHE A 218 6.96 3.71 -4.20
C PHE A 218 7.78 2.51 -4.68
N GLY A 219 8.44 2.62 -5.82
CA GLY A 219 9.35 1.60 -6.30
C GLY A 219 10.48 1.37 -5.30
N GLU A 220 10.90 0.13 -5.12
CA GLU A 220 11.89 -0.26 -4.12
C GLU A 220 13.25 0.37 -4.38
N LYS A 221 13.67 0.43 -5.64
CA LYS A 221 15.00 0.94 -6.07
C LYS A 221 14.88 1.81 -7.31
N PRO A 222 14.27 3.02 -7.22
CA PRO A 222 14.18 3.91 -8.37
C PRO A 222 15.54 4.52 -8.77
N PHE A 223 16.49 4.58 -7.82
CA PHE A 223 17.82 5.14 -8.05
C PHE A 223 18.91 4.16 -7.63
N ASN A 224 19.87 3.93 -8.52
CA ASN A 224 21.01 3.09 -8.23
C ASN A 224 22.01 3.79 -7.29
N GLY A 225 22.69 3.02 -6.45
CA GLY A 225 23.76 3.52 -5.58
C GLY A 225 23.31 4.26 -4.32
N VAL A 226 22.00 4.38 -4.07
CA VAL A 226 21.45 4.95 -2.84
C VAL A 226 20.45 3.98 -2.20
N ASN A 227 20.02 4.26 -0.97
CA ASN A 227 18.99 3.47 -0.29
C ASN A 227 17.71 3.40 -1.12
N GLY A 228 16.97 2.34 -0.97
CA GLY A 228 15.66 2.13 -1.56
C GLY A 228 14.54 2.38 -0.57
N SER A 229 13.31 2.36 -1.08
CA SER A 229 12.11 2.50 -0.28
C SER A 229 11.42 1.15 -0.07
N GLY A 230 10.88 0.96 1.12
CA GLY A 230 10.08 -0.20 1.48
C GLY A 230 8.85 0.20 2.28
N LYS A 231 8.26 -0.79 2.90
CA LYS A 231 7.29 -0.64 3.97
C LYS A 231 7.76 -1.49 5.14
N HIS A 232 8.33 -0.84 6.15
CA HIS A 232 8.70 -1.54 7.37
C HIS A 232 7.45 -1.76 8.24
N ASN A 233 7.30 -2.96 8.76
CA ASN A 233 6.18 -3.32 9.63
C ASN A 233 6.68 -3.60 11.04
N ASN A 234 6.38 -2.71 11.98
CA ASN A 234 6.51 -2.97 13.40
C ASN A 234 5.26 -3.72 13.84
N TRP A 235 5.38 -4.93 14.34
CA TRP A 235 4.23 -5.73 14.71
C TRP A 235 4.35 -6.33 16.11
N SER A 236 3.22 -6.58 16.73
CA SER A 236 3.12 -7.23 18.04
C SER A 236 1.83 -8.05 18.17
N ILE A 237 1.79 -8.88 19.20
CA ILE A 237 0.65 -9.71 19.59
C ILE A 237 0.14 -9.20 20.93
#